data_459567e1eb481cd937205005fb660203
#
_entry.id   459567e1eb481cd937205005fb660203
#
_cell.length_a   1.000
_cell.length_b   1.000
_cell.length_c   1.000
_cell.angle_alpha   90.00
_cell.angle_beta   90.00
_cell.angle_gamma   90.00
#
_symmetry.space_group_name_H-M   'P 1'
#
loop_
_entity.id
_entity.type
_entity.pdbx_description
1 polymer ?
#
loop_
_entity_poly.entity_id
_entity_poly.type
_entity_poly.pdbx_seq_one_letter_code
_entity_poly.pdbx_strand_id
1 'polypeptide(L)'
;MNIYLLRHGESQGNVDASLYGNVADHATPLSDTGREQARGAGMALRDYLDARKKGPTSDAQPLGYHLRMWVSPYVRTRQTADLIGEQLGTRVTSRHESVLLIEQQFGLFDGVPDQELPTRYPDQWKYYDLLSRFHGRVWAKMPMGESRFDVARGVNQFFSITHRDRDHHGIDDIVIVSHGVTFRAFVIMWSHKTAE
;
A
#
# COMPACT_ATOMS: atom_id res chain seq x y z
N MET A 1 -4.05 12.32 -14.79
CA MET A 1 -3.73 11.01 -14.22
C MET A 1 -4.49 10.83 -12.91
N ASN A 2 -5.17 9.70 -12.74
CA ASN A 2 -5.86 9.35 -11.50
C ASN A 2 -5.13 8.18 -10.85
N ILE A 3 -4.97 8.26 -9.53
CA ILE A 3 -4.35 7.20 -8.75
C ILE A 3 -5.37 6.67 -7.75
N TYR A 4 -5.69 5.38 -7.85
CA TYR A 4 -6.58 4.66 -6.95
C TYR A 4 -5.72 3.87 -5.97
N LEU A 5 -5.69 4.32 -4.72
CA LEU A 5 -4.91 3.67 -3.66
C LEU A 5 -5.77 2.65 -2.93
N LEU A 6 -5.32 1.41 -2.88
CA LEU A 6 -5.99 0.31 -2.19
C LEU A 6 -5.02 -0.32 -1.20
N ARG A 7 -5.46 -0.43 0.05
CA ARG A 7 -4.76 -1.22 1.04
C ARG A 7 -5.14 -2.69 0.85
N HIS A 8 -4.21 -3.61 1.11
CA HIS A 8 -4.54 -5.04 1.15
C HIS A 8 -5.69 -5.34 2.12
N GLY A 9 -6.48 -6.37 1.84
CA GLY A 9 -7.48 -6.90 2.75
C GLY A 9 -6.85 -7.40 4.05
N GLU A 10 -7.67 -7.72 5.06
CA GLU A 10 -7.22 -8.28 6.32
C GLU A 10 -6.30 -9.49 6.08
N SER A 11 -5.11 -9.49 6.67
CA SER A 11 -4.18 -10.63 6.61
C SER A 11 -4.36 -11.56 7.81
N GLN A 12 -3.89 -12.80 7.70
CA GLN A 12 -3.86 -13.72 8.83
C GLN A 12 -3.04 -13.14 10.00
N GLY A 13 -1.98 -12.38 9.73
CA GLY A 13 -1.22 -11.68 10.76
C GLY A 13 -1.97 -10.51 11.40
N ASN A 14 -3.01 -9.95 10.76
CA ASN A 14 -3.89 -8.97 11.41
C ASN A 14 -4.87 -9.64 12.38
N VAL A 15 -5.24 -10.88 12.11
CA VAL A 15 -6.12 -11.69 12.99
C VAL A 15 -5.33 -12.25 14.17
N ASP A 16 -4.16 -12.79 13.91
CA ASP A 16 -3.27 -13.38 14.91
C ASP A 16 -1.83 -12.88 14.72
N ALA A 17 -1.44 -11.91 15.54
CA ALA A 17 -0.10 -11.33 15.51
C ALA A 17 1.02 -12.33 15.87
N SER A 18 0.70 -13.46 16.52
CA SER A 18 1.70 -14.50 16.84
C SER A 18 2.28 -15.16 15.60
N LEU A 19 1.57 -15.10 14.47
CA LEU A 19 2.05 -15.63 13.18
C LEU A 19 3.34 -14.97 12.73
N TYR A 20 3.57 -13.70 13.03
CA TYR A 20 4.80 -13.00 12.68
C TYR A 20 6.06 -13.55 13.36
N GLY A 21 5.90 -14.33 14.43
CA GLY A 21 7.00 -15.08 15.04
C GLY A 21 7.49 -16.28 14.22
N ASN A 22 6.65 -16.80 13.30
CA ASN A 22 6.89 -18.04 12.56
C ASN A 22 6.82 -17.86 11.04
N VAL A 23 6.14 -16.83 10.56
CA VAL A 23 5.96 -16.52 9.13
C VAL A 23 6.50 -15.13 8.87
N ALA A 24 7.38 -15.01 7.89
CA ALA A 24 7.91 -13.72 7.50
C ALA A 24 6.77 -12.79 7.04
N ASP A 25 6.81 -11.52 7.41
CA ASP A 25 5.73 -10.54 7.12
C ASP A 25 5.33 -10.53 5.64
N HIS A 26 6.32 -10.57 4.74
CA HIS A 26 6.06 -10.57 3.29
C HIS A 26 5.32 -11.83 2.79
N ALA A 27 5.39 -12.94 3.53
CA ALA A 27 4.77 -14.22 3.17
C ALA A 27 3.38 -14.42 3.79
N THR A 28 2.93 -13.51 4.66
CA THR A 28 1.63 -13.60 5.36
C THR A 28 0.48 -13.41 4.38
N PRO A 29 -0.44 -14.40 4.23
CA PRO A 29 -1.56 -14.34 3.30
C PRO A 29 -2.76 -13.56 3.87
N LEU A 30 -3.78 -13.33 3.02
CA LEU A 30 -5.08 -12.82 3.44
C LEU A 30 -5.83 -13.84 4.31
N SER A 31 -6.65 -13.33 5.24
CA SER A 31 -7.73 -14.08 5.88
C SER A 31 -8.89 -14.27 4.89
N ASP A 32 -9.89 -15.09 5.24
CA ASP A 32 -11.10 -15.22 4.43
C ASP A 32 -11.87 -13.90 4.36
N THR A 33 -11.99 -13.19 5.49
CA THR A 33 -12.54 -11.84 5.54
C THR A 33 -11.78 -10.88 4.62
N GLY A 34 -10.45 -10.94 4.62
CA GLY A 34 -9.61 -10.13 3.75
C GLY A 34 -9.84 -10.39 2.26
N ARG A 35 -10.13 -11.64 1.89
CA ARG A 35 -10.49 -12.01 0.51
C ARG A 35 -11.83 -11.39 0.09
N GLU A 36 -12.82 -11.41 0.98
CA GLU A 36 -14.12 -10.77 0.73
C GLU A 36 -13.99 -9.25 0.63
N GLN A 37 -13.21 -8.64 1.51
CA GLN A 37 -12.89 -7.20 1.44
C GLN A 37 -12.25 -6.83 0.09
N ALA A 38 -11.31 -7.64 -0.40
CA ALA A 38 -10.65 -7.41 -1.68
C ALA A 38 -11.62 -7.49 -2.86
N ARG A 39 -12.52 -8.49 -2.86
CA ARG A 39 -13.58 -8.59 -3.90
C ARG A 39 -14.52 -7.40 -3.85
N GLY A 40 -14.97 -7.01 -2.65
CA GLY A 40 -15.84 -5.83 -2.46
C GLY A 40 -15.18 -4.54 -2.94
N ALA A 41 -13.90 -4.34 -2.65
CA ALA A 41 -13.13 -3.19 -3.13
C ALA A 41 -13.01 -3.19 -4.67
N GLY A 42 -12.80 -4.35 -5.29
CA GLY A 42 -12.77 -4.50 -6.74
C GLY A 42 -14.10 -4.16 -7.41
N MET A 43 -15.22 -4.63 -6.84
CA MET A 43 -16.56 -4.28 -7.31
C MET A 43 -16.83 -2.79 -7.20
N ALA A 44 -16.53 -2.19 -6.04
CA ALA A 44 -16.74 -0.75 -5.82
C ALA A 44 -15.91 0.10 -6.79
N LEU A 45 -14.66 -0.27 -7.04
CA LEU A 45 -13.81 0.43 -8.00
C LEU A 45 -14.34 0.28 -9.43
N ARG A 46 -14.78 -0.91 -9.83
CA ARG A 46 -15.42 -1.15 -11.14
C ARG A 46 -16.63 -0.24 -11.32
N ASP A 47 -17.54 -0.22 -10.35
CA ASP A 47 -18.78 0.56 -10.41
C ASP A 47 -18.48 2.06 -10.46
N TYR A 48 -17.48 2.53 -9.70
CA TYR A 48 -17.00 3.91 -9.78
C TYR A 48 -16.46 4.26 -11.17
N LEU A 49 -15.63 3.40 -11.76
CA LEU A 49 -15.07 3.60 -13.08
C LEU A 49 -16.17 3.62 -14.16
N ASP A 50 -17.16 2.75 -14.05
CA ASP A 50 -18.29 2.69 -15.00
C ASP A 50 -19.20 3.92 -14.87
N ALA A 51 -19.45 4.42 -13.66
CA ALA A 51 -20.20 5.65 -13.43
C ALA A 51 -19.47 6.88 -14.01
N ARG A 52 -18.14 6.93 -13.88
CA ARG A 52 -17.33 8.01 -14.42
C ARG A 52 -17.36 8.10 -15.94
N LYS A 53 -17.51 6.97 -16.66
CA LYS A 53 -17.68 6.93 -18.13
C LYS A 53 -18.99 7.53 -18.60
N LYS A 54 -20.04 7.45 -17.78
CA LYS A 54 -21.39 7.89 -18.13
C LYS A 54 -21.64 9.40 -17.94
N GLY A 55 -20.60 10.20 -17.69
CA GLY A 55 -20.70 11.64 -17.51
C GLY A 55 -21.21 12.36 -18.77
N PRO A 56 -21.80 13.58 -18.63
CA PRO A 56 -22.59 14.27 -19.66
C PRO A 56 -21.82 14.72 -20.93
N THR A 57 -20.55 14.42 -21.05
CA THR A 57 -19.70 14.87 -22.19
C THR A 57 -19.23 13.75 -23.11
N SER A 58 -19.83 12.56 -23.06
CA SER A 58 -19.32 11.42 -23.82
C SER A 58 -20.04 11.21 -25.18
N ASP A 59 -19.89 12.13 -26.12
CA ASP A 59 -19.95 11.82 -27.55
C ASP A 59 -18.65 11.17 -28.08
N ALA A 60 -17.65 11.01 -27.22
CA ALA A 60 -16.44 10.26 -27.52
C ALA A 60 -16.72 8.76 -27.37
N GLN A 61 -16.33 7.98 -28.41
CA GLN A 61 -16.29 6.52 -28.34
C GLN A 61 -15.69 6.07 -27.01
N PRO A 62 -16.15 4.95 -26.43
CA PRO A 62 -15.59 4.45 -25.18
C PRO A 62 -14.11 4.14 -25.40
N LEU A 63 -13.27 5.11 -25.09
CA LEU A 63 -11.83 4.91 -24.97
C LEU A 63 -11.65 3.77 -23.97
N GLY A 64 -11.10 2.65 -24.44
CA GLY A 64 -10.81 1.52 -23.59
C GLY A 64 -10.05 2.02 -22.34
N TYR A 65 -10.40 1.56 -21.15
CA TYR A 65 -9.58 1.88 -19.97
C TYR A 65 -8.20 1.32 -20.17
N HIS A 66 -7.18 2.18 -20.12
CA HIS A 66 -5.79 1.79 -20.00
C HIS A 66 -5.38 1.91 -18.54
N LEU A 67 -5.94 1.01 -17.72
CA LEU A 67 -5.67 0.96 -16.30
C LEU A 67 -4.43 0.10 -16.05
N ARG A 68 -3.42 0.68 -15.44
CA ARG A 68 -2.24 -0.05 -14.98
C ARG A 68 -2.36 -0.35 -13.50
N MET A 69 -2.05 -1.59 -13.11
CA MET A 69 -2.03 -2.00 -11.72
C MET A 69 -0.60 -2.15 -11.23
N TRP A 70 -0.25 -1.44 -10.16
CA TRP A 70 1.01 -1.58 -9.44
C TRP A 70 0.78 -2.23 -8.09
N VAL A 71 1.58 -3.23 -7.74
CA VAL A 71 1.36 -4.08 -6.58
C VAL A 71 2.64 -4.19 -5.76
N SER A 72 2.53 -4.13 -4.44
CA SER A 72 3.59 -4.56 -3.55
C SER A 72 3.84 -6.07 -3.71
N PRO A 73 5.10 -6.56 -3.67
CA PRO A 73 5.42 -7.97 -3.87
C PRO A 73 5.03 -8.90 -2.71
N TYR A 74 4.38 -8.40 -1.65
CA TYR A 74 3.94 -9.20 -0.52
C TYR A 74 2.75 -10.09 -0.88
N VAL A 75 2.66 -11.29 -0.27
CA VAL A 75 1.60 -12.26 -0.59
C VAL A 75 0.20 -11.67 -0.43
N ARG A 76 -0.09 -10.99 0.68
CA ARG A 76 -1.41 -10.37 0.93
C ARG A 76 -1.80 -9.31 -0.10
N THR A 77 -0.84 -8.53 -0.60
CA THR A 77 -1.09 -7.52 -1.63
C THR A 77 -1.29 -8.15 -3.01
N ARG A 78 -0.52 -9.21 -3.35
CA ARG A 78 -0.72 -9.99 -4.56
C ARG A 78 -2.10 -10.62 -4.61
N GLN A 79 -2.51 -11.30 -3.52
CA GLN A 79 -3.84 -11.90 -3.41
C GLN A 79 -4.97 -10.86 -3.48
N THR A 80 -4.78 -9.70 -2.86
CA THR A 80 -5.73 -8.57 -2.97
C THR A 80 -5.83 -8.10 -4.43
N ALA A 81 -4.69 -7.93 -5.10
CA ALA A 81 -4.63 -7.48 -6.48
C ALA A 81 -5.25 -8.49 -7.46
N ASP A 82 -5.10 -9.81 -7.21
CA ASP A 82 -5.73 -10.87 -7.99
C ASP A 82 -7.25 -10.73 -7.93
N LEU A 83 -7.81 -10.64 -6.71
CA LEU A 83 -9.25 -10.54 -6.49
C LEU A 83 -9.85 -9.23 -7.03
N ILE A 84 -9.12 -8.12 -6.96
CA ILE A 84 -9.50 -6.85 -7.59
C ILE A 84 -9.45 -6.98 -9.11
N GLY A 85 -8.40 -7.59 -9.66
CA GLY A 85 -8.23 -7.80 -11.08
C GLY A 85 -9.34 -8.64 -11.70
N GLU A 86 -9.81 -9.68 -11.00
CA GLU A 86 -10.99 -10.47 -11.39
C GLU A 86 -12.24 -9.60 -11.58
N GLN A 87 -12.46 -8.62 -10.69
CA GLN A 87 -13.62 -7.73 -10.77
C GLN A 87 -13.48 -6.65 -11.85
N LEU A 88 -12.28 -6.18 -12.11
CA LEU A 88 -11.99 -5.16 -13.11
C LEU A 88 -11.93 -5.75 -14.55
N GLY A 89 -11.59 -7.03 -14.68
CA GLY A 89 -11.52 -7.73 -15.97
C GLY A 89 -10.56 -7.05 -16.95
N THR A 90 -10.99 -6.90 -18.18
CA THR A 90 -10.20 -6.33 -19.29
C THR A 90 -9.87 -4.84 -19.13
N ARG A 91 -10.36 -4.16 -18.09
CA ARG A 91 -9.99 -2.77 -17.79
C ARG A 91 -8.53 -2.64 -17.35
N VAL A 92 -7.99 -3.68 -16.71
CA VAL A 92 -6.58 -3.75 -16.35
C VAL A 92 -5.79 -4.24 -17.56
N THR A 93 -5.03 -3.33 -18.17
CA THR A 93 -4.24 -3.62 -19.37
C THR A 93 -2.84 -4.13 -19.05
N SER A 94 -2.34 -3.82 -17.86
CA SER A 94 -1.03 -4.29 -17.41
C SER A 94 -0.94 -4.31 -15.89
N ARG A 95 -0.15 -5.27 -15.37
CA ARG A 95 0.15 -5.40 -13.95
C ARG A 95 1.65 -5.52 -13.74
N HIS A 96 2.15 -4.78 -12.76
CA HIS A 96 3.57 -4.74 -12.40
C HIS A 96 3.73 -4.77 -10.88
N GLU A 97 4.88 -5.22 -10.42
CA GLU A 97 5.25 -5.17 -9.01
C GLU A 97 6.35 -4.13 -8.78
N SER A 98 6.35 -3.53 -7.59
CA SER A 98 7.39 -2.60 -7.19
C SER A 98 7.75 -2.78 -5.71
N VAL A 99 9.04 -2.91 -5.42
CA VAL A 99 9.57 -2.93 -4.06
C VAL A 99 9.42 -1.57 -3.35
N LEU A 100 9.17 -0.49 -4.08
CA LEU A 100 8.89 0.83 -3.49
C LEU A 100 7.50 0.91 -2.85
N LEU A 101 6.68 -0.13 -3.01
CA LEU A 101 5.32 -0.22 -2.48
C LEU A 101 5.21 -1.17 -1.27
N ILE A 102 6.31 -1.69 -0.74
CA ILE A 102 6.30 -2.57 0.43
C ILE A 102 5.87 -1.82 1.70
N GLU A 103 5.51 -2.57 2.74
CA GLU A 103 5.23 -1.99 4.05
C GLU A 103 6.53 -1.51 4.71
N GLN A 104 6.40 -0.57 5.65
CA GLN A 104 7.51 -0.13 6.50
C GLN A 104 8.21 -1.35 7.11
N GLN A 105 9.54 -1.37 7.04
CA GLN A 105 10.33 -2.40 7.70
C GLN A 105 10.46 -2.05 9.19
N PHE A 106 9.85 -2.87 10.05
CA PHE A 106 9.87 -2.63 11.50
C PHE A 106 11.16 -3.12 12.17
N GLY A 107 12.02 -3.84 11.45
CA GLY A 107 13.32 -4.29 11.94
C GLY A 107 13.20 -5.22 13.15
N LEU A 108 13.89 -4.90 14.25
CA LEU A 108 13.82 -5.71 15.48
C LEU A 108 12.43 -5.74 16.13
N PHE A 109 11.56 -4.80 15.80
CA PHE A 109 10.22 -4.71 16.38
C PHE A 109 9.18 -5.46 15.54
N ASP A 110 9.59 -6.02 14.41
CA ASP A 110 8.69 -6.77 13.53
C ASP A 110 8.08 -7.98 14.26
N GLY A 111 6.76 -8.11 14.18
CA GLY A 111 6.02 -9.20 14.81
C GLY A 111 5.97 -9.19 16.33
N VAL A 112 6.43 -8.14 16.99
CA VAL A 112 6.40 -8.02 18.45
C VAL A 112 5.29 -7.06 18.87
N PRO A 113 4.34 -7.48 19.73
CA PRO A 113 3.32 -6.58 20.26
C PRO A 113 3.94 -5.37 20.98
N ASP A 114 3.37 -4.18 20.78
CA ASP A 114 3.89 -2.92 21.35
C ASP A 114 4.11 -3.02 22.87
N GLN A 115 3.25 -3.76 23.58
CA GLN A 115 3.34 -3.93 25.04
C GLN A 115 4.54 -4.76 25.46
N GLU A 116 5.05 -5.64 24.60
CA GLU A 116 6.20 -6.51 24.89
C GLU A 116 7.53 -5.85 24.54
N LEU A 117 7.54 -4.83 23.67
CA LEU A 117 8.76 -4.17 23.21
C LEU A 117 9.66 -3.68 24.36
N PRO A 118 9.12 -3.02 25.42
CA PRO A 118 9.95 -2.57 26.54
C PRO A 118 10.64 -3.69 27.31
N THR A 119 10.04 -4.88 27.35
CA THR A 119 10.58 -6.05 28.05
C THR A 119 11.54 -6.83 27.16
N ARG A 120 11.19 -7.01 25.90
CA ARG A 120 11.94 -7.84 24.95
C ARG A 120 13.19 -7.13 24.40
N TYR A 121 13.10 -5.82 24.21
CA TYR A 121 14.16 -4.98 23.67
C TYR A 121 14.31 -3.67 24.46
N PRO A 122 14.67 -3.71 25.75
CA PRO A 122 14.60 -2.55 26.66
C PRO A 122 15.42 -1.34 26.18
N ASP A 123 16.66 -1.57 25.73
CA ASP A 123 17.55 -0.48 25.31
C ASP A 123 17.10 0.11 23.96
N GLN A 124 16.74 -0.73 23.00
CA GLN A 124 16.27 -0.31 21.68
C GLN A 124 14.93 0.40 21.77
N TRP A 125 14.03 -0.08 22.63
CA TRP A 125 12.74 0.58 22.89
C TRP A 125 12.93 1.95 23.53
N LYS A 126 13.78 2.04 24.57
CA LYS A 126 14.08 3.31 25.23
C LYS A 126 14.64 4.34 24.25
N TYR A 127 15.55 3.93 23.38
CA TYR A 127 16.11 4.81 22.35
C TYR A 127 15.06 5.25 21.33
N TYR A 128 14.25 4.32 20.80
CA TYR A 128 13.18 4.62 19.84
C TYR A 128 12.12 5.54 20.46
N ASP A 129 11.69 5.25 21.69
CA ASP A 129 10.70 6.06 22.40
C ASP A 129 11.21 7.51 22.61
N LEU A 130 12.47 7.65 23.01
CA LEU A 130 13.12 8.96 23.13
C LEU A 130 13.11 9.73 21.80
N LEU A 131 13.53 9.09 20.71
CA LEU A 131 13.52 9.71 19.38
C LEU A 131 12.10 10.08 18.94
N SER A 132 11.14 9.20 19.19
CA SER A 132 9.74 9.41 18.81
C SER A 132 9.12 10.62 19.53
N ARG A 133 9.48 10.83 20.79
CA ARG A 133 9.02 12.00 21.58
C ARG A 133 9.73 13.28 21.18
N PHE A 134 11.02 13.22 20.85
CA PHE A 134 11.85 14.40 20.57
C PHE A 134 11.74 14.88 19.13
N HIS A 135 11.82 13.95 18.16
CA HIS A 135 11.80 14.25 16.72
C HIS A 135 10.46 13.97 16.07
N GLY A 136 9.55 13.30 16.77
CA GLY A 136 8.29 12.83 16.23
C GLY A 136 8.40 11.47 15.51
N ARG A 137 7.29 10.75 15.47
CA ARG A 137 7.20 9.38 14.91
C ARG A 137 7.55 9.29 13.43
N VAL A 138 7.51 10.38 12.69
CA VAL A 138 7.84 10.38 11.27
C VAL A 138 9.34 10.17 11.07
N TRP A 139 10.15 10.77 11.93
CA TRP A 139 11.61 10.77 11.82
C TRP A 139 12.27 9.65 12.63
N ALA A 140 11.59 9.16 13.66
CA ALA A 140 12.11 8.09 14.51
C ALA A 140 12.26 6.81 13.71
N LYS A 141 13.50 6.35 13.55
CA LYS A 141 13.82 5.13 12.83
C LYS A 141 13.67 3.92 13.75
N MET A 142 12.99 2.88 13.26
CA MET A 142 12.93 1.59 13.95
C MET A 142 14.33 0.98 14.06
N PRO A 143 14.68 0.34 15.17
CA PRO A 143 15.96 -0.36 15.29
C PRO A 143 16.14 -1.40 14.17
N MET A 144 17.20 -1.27 13.38
CA MET A 144 17.46 -2.08 12.18
C MET A 144 16.32 -2.07 11.13
N GLY A 145 15.44 -1.08 11.20
CA GLY A 145 14.31 -0.94 10.29
C GLY A 145 14.26 0.45 9.63
N GLU A 146 13.08 0.89 9.27
CA GLU A 146 12.82 2.16 8.60
C GLU A 146 12.11 3.16 9.50
N SER A 147 12.29 4.44 9.23
CA SER A 147 11.38 5.50 9.67
C SER A 147 10.20 5.62 8.67
N ARG A 148 9.14 6.30 9.07
CA ARG A 148 8.05 6.66 8.12
C ARG A 148 8.53 7.60 7.02
N PHE A 149 9.55 8.40 7.31
CA PHE A 149 10.20 9.25 6.30
C PHE A 149 10.94 8.43 5.24
N ASP A 150 11.58 7.32 5.61
CA ASP A 150 12.21 6.42 4.64
C ASP A 150 11.16 5.85 3.67
N VAL A 151 9.99 5.43 4.18
CA VAL A 151 8.85 4.99 3.36
C VAL A 151 8.38 6.12 2.42
N ALA A 152 8.25 7.35 2.93
CA ALA A 152 7.85 8.50 2.11
C ALA A 152 8.84 8.79 0.98
N ARG A 153 10.14 8.60 1.20
CA ARG A 153 11.15 8.69 0.15
C ARG A 153 10.96 7.63 -0.94
N GLY A 154 10.64 6.40 -0.56
CA GLY A 154 10.30 5.33 -1.51
C GLY A 154 9.08 5.70 -2.37
N VAL A 155 8.02 6.22 -1.74
CA VAL A 155 6.83 6.72 -2.44
C VAL A 155 7.18 7.87 -3.40
N ASN A 156 8.04 8.79 -2.99
CA ASN A 156 8.48 9.88 -3.88
C ASN A 156 9.22 9.36 -5.14
N GLN A 157 10.05 8.34 -4.98
CA GLN A 157 10.68 7.67 -6.13
C GLN A 157 9.63 7.00 -7.01
N PHE A 158 8.59 6.40 -6.42
CA PHE A 158 7.51 5.77 -7.16
C PHE A 158 6.71 6.76 -8.01
N PHE A 159 6.54 8.01 -7.59
CA PHE A 159 5.91 9.05 -8.43
C PHE A 159 6.63 9.26 -9.76
N SER A 160 7.95 9.13 -9.80
CA SER A 160 8.70 9.20 -11.06
C SER A 160 8.30 8.07 -12.03
N ILE A 161 7.92 6.90 -11.49
CA ILE A 161 7.41 5.76 -12.29
C ILE A 161 6.03 6.11 -12.84
N THR A 162 5.13 6.65 -12.02
CA THR A 162 3.77 7.00 -12.46
C THR A 162 3.77 8.12 -13.50
N HIS A 163 4.66 9.10 -13.38
CA HIS A 163 4.83 10.14 -14.40
C HIS A 163 5.32 9.55 -15.72
N ARG A 164 6.29 8.63 -15.68
CA ARG A 164 6.77 7.93 -16.87
C ARG A 164 5.68 7.08 -17.52
N ASP A 165 4.84 6.42 -16.71
CA ASP A 165 3.69 5.66 -17.19
C ASP A 165 2.74 6.55 -18.00
N ARG A 166 2.46 7.76 -17.50
CA ARG A 166 1.65 8.73 -18.21
C ARG A 166 2.34 9.25 -19.47
N ASP A 167 3.57 9.72 -19.34
CA ASP A 167 4.24 10.50 -20.39
C ASP A 167 4.74 9.63 -21.56
N HIS A 168 5.11 8.36 -21.29
CA HIS A 168 5.64 7.46 -22.31
C HIS A 168 4.70 6.33 -22.70
N HIS A 169 3.71 6.01 -21.89
CA HIS A 169 2.80 4.89 -22.14
C HIS A 169 1.34 5.30 -22.24
N GLY A 170 1.02 6.59 -22.06
CA GLY A 170 -0.35 7.10 -22.14
C GLY A 170 -1.28 6.53 -21.05
N ILE A 171 -0.74 6.15 -19.89
CA ILE A 171 -1.51 5.60 -18.78
C ILE A 171 -2.07 6.74 -17.94
N ASP A 172 -3.37 6.91 -17.97
CA ASP A 172 -4.06 7.97 -17.22
C ASP A 172 -4.68 7.48 -15.90
N ASP A 173 -4.94 6.20 -15.76
CA ASP A 173 -5.53 5.58 -14.59
C ASP A 173 -4.61 4.49 -14.02
N ILE A 174 -4.22 4.64 -12.76
CA ILE A 174 -3.31 3.73 -12.05
C ILE A 174 -3.97 3.22 -10.77
N VAL A 175 -4.02 1.91 -10.61
CA VAL A 175 -4.40 1.25 -9.36
C VAL A 175 -3.15 0.84 -8.62
N ILE A 176 -3.05 1.16 -7.34
CA ILE A 176 -1.93 0.77 -6.48
C ILE A 176 -2.47 -0.06 -5.33
N VAL A 177 -1.97 -1.29 -5.19
CA VAL A 177 -2.28 -2.18 -4.07
C VAL A 177 -1.06 -2.27 -3.17
N SER A 178 -1.19 -1.75 -1.93
CA SER A 178 -0.08 -1.59 -1.01
C SER A 178 -0.55 -1.72 0.46
N HIS A 179 0.15 -1.09 1.40
CA HIS A 179 0.06 -1.27 2.85
C HIS A 179 -0.32 0.02 3.57
N GLY A 180 -0.56 -0.08 4.88
CA GLY A 180 -1.09 1.01 5.67
C GLY A 180 -0.16 2.21 5.81
N VAL A 181 1.12 1.99 6.10
CA VAL A 181 2.09 3.11 6.23
C VAL A 181 2.40 3.70 4.87
N THR A 182 2.61 2.87 3.86
CA THR A 182 2.86 3.29 2.47
C THR A 182 1.69 4.10 1.93
N PHE A 183 0.43 3.69 2.20
CA PHE A 183 -0.77 4.45 1.83
C PHE A 183 -0.76 5.85 2.46
N ARG A 184 -0.45 5.97 3.76
CA ARG A 184 -0.36 7.27 4.44
C ARG A 184 0.74 8.13 3.84
N ALA A 185 1.88 7.54 3.50
CA ALA A 185 2.98 8.23 2.82
C ALA A 185 2.54 8.80 1.46
N PHE A 186 1.77 8.04 0.67
CA PHE A 186 1.17 8.54 -0.58
C PHE A 186 0.31 9.77 -0.36
N VAL A 187 -0.61 9.72 0.63
CA VAL A 187 -1.51 10.84 0.93
C VAL A 187 -0.73 12.08 1.34
N ILE A 188 0.27 11.93 2.20
CA ILE A 188 1.11 13.05 2.67
C ILE A 188 1.87 13.66 1.50
N MET A 189 2.56 12.85 0.72
CA MET A 189 3.39 13.32 -0.39
C MET A 189 2.56 13.94 -1.51
N TRP A 190 1.44 13.32 -1.88
CA TRP A 190 0.55 13.83 -2.94
C TRP A 190 -0.16 15.13 -2.56
N SER A 191 -0.59 15.23 -1.32
CA SER A 191 -1.34 16.40 -0.84
C SER A 191 -0.45 17.52 -0.30
N HIS A 192 0.88 17.36 -0.34
CA HIS A 192 1.86 18.29 0.26
C HIS A 192 1.52 18.65 1.71
N LYS A 193 0.99 17.69 2.47
CA LYS A 193 0.67 17.87 3.89
C LYS A 193 1.93 17.75 4.73
N THR A 194 1.93 18.47 5.85
CA THR A 194 2.97 18.31 6.86
C THR A 194 2.85 16.94 7.53
N ALA A 195 3.93 16.50 8.14
CA ALA A 195 4.01 15.20 8.81
C ALA A 195 3.37 15.18 10.22
N GLU A 196 2.72 16.26 10.63
CA GLU A 196 2.04 16.44 11.91
C GLU A 196 0.66 15.78 11.96
#